data_26603ec1093d787b8e0c4b162bbf87ec
#
_entry.id   26603ec1093d787b8e0c4b162bbf87ec
#
_cell.length_a   1.000
_cell.length_b   1.000
_cell.length_c   1.000
_cell.angle_alpha   90.00
_cell.angle_beta   90.00
_cell.angle_gamma   90.00
#
_symmetry.space_group_name_H-M   'P 1'
#
loop_
_entity.id
_entity.type
_entity.pdbx_description
1 polymer ?
#
loop_
_entity_poly.entity_id
_entity_poly.type
_entity_poly.pdbx_seq_one_letter_code
_entity_poly.pdbx_strand_id
1 'polypeptide(L)'
;MRVALVPREDAERTRRALDAAGLLSTAHRAFGHDGAVALPLVGEGMLPVAFSELRVQRVEAAAAGGERGVHARLRERAHAALLAAGGAEEAARAALEHGLPRRWEKLGDVVLLAPQGGGAPGAAARAAMPREARAARGAAIAAAVGARRLGVQGAVEPSLHRKSGARLLWPEEGADGWVAHRENGIVYGLDVTRNMFSSGNGTEKARVAARNCDGEVVVDLYAGIGYFTLPYLVHARAAHVHACEWDADALAALRHNLHANGVAARCTVHAGDNARSAPAFAGTADRVNLGLIPSSEAGWPTAVAALRARGGWLHVHANVGDGEEARWSAALLDALRALAAAAGREWRLDVEHVERVKWYAPRSRHVVADVRAVAAPGAAAAAGAAVAGVAPE
;
A
#
# COMPACT_ATOMS: atom_id res chain seq x y z
N MET A 1 15.26 -18.27 25.97
CA MET A 1 15.62 -16.95 25.42
C MET A 1 15.15 -15.87 26.35
N ARG A 2 15.94 -14.85 26.58
CA ARG A 2 15.62 -13.69 27.42
C ARG A 2 14.92 -12.64 26.60
N VAL A 3 13.81 -12.09 27.10
CA VAL A 3 13.00 -11.08 26.40
C VAL A 3 12.61 -9.95 27.35
N ALA A 4 12.51 -8.72 26.83
CA ALA A 4 11.82 -7.64 27.51
C ALA A 4 10.34 -7.66 27.10
N LEU A 5 9.42 -7.68 28.05
CA LEU A 5 7.99 -7.57 27.83
C LEU A 5 7.59 -6.09 27.89
N VAL A 6 7.01 -5.60 26.80
CA VAL A 6 6.68 -4.19 26.62
C VAL A 6 5.23 -4.05 26.16
N PRO A 7 4.44 -3.10 26.71
CA PRO A 7 3.12 -2.78 26.20
C PRO A 7 3.15 -2.51 24.69
N ARG A 8 2.08 -2.84 23.96
CA ARG A 8 2.05 -2.71 22.50
C ARG A 8 2.28 -1.26 22.03
N GLU A 9 1.74 -0.30 22.75
CA GLU A 9 1.89 1.13 22.48
C GLU A 9 3.35 1.62 22.58
N ASP A 10 4.15 1.00 23.44
CA ASP A 10 5.55 1.37 23.68
C ASP A 10 6.55 0.52 22.88
N ALA A 11 6.09 -0.55 22.24
CA ALA A 11 6.96 -1.58 21.67
C ALA A 11 7.95 -1.05 20.64
N GLU A 12 7.53 -0.19 19.73
CA GLU A 12 8.40 0.33 18.67
C GLU A 12 9.43 1.33 19.24
N ARG A 13 9.02 2.19 20.16
CA ARG A 13 9.92 3.13 20.85
C ARG A 13 11.01 2.39 21.62
N THR A 14 10.58 1.40 22.41
CA THR A 14 11.50 0.59 23.24
C THR A 14 12.41 -0.26 22.36
N ARG A 15 11.89 -0.83 21.26
CA ARG A 15 12.69 -1.59 20.30
C ARG A 15 13.82 -0.75 19.71
N ARG A 16 13.54 0.48 19.28
CA ARG A 16 14.56 1.39 18.73
C ARG A 16 15.62 1.76 19.77
N ALA A 17 15.20 2.01 21.00
CA ALA A 17 16.13 2.35 22.09
C ALA A 17 17.05 1.17 22.44
N LEU A 18 16.52 -0.06 22.52
CA LEU A 18 17.29 -1.27 22.75
C LEU A 18 18.23 -1.61 21.58
N ASP A 19 17.79 -1.37 20.35
CA ASP A 19 18.60 -1.57 19.13
C ASP A 19 19.79 -0.60 19.10
N ALA A 20 19.54 0.68 19.36
CA ALA A 20 20.59 1.71 19.46
C ALA A 20 21.61 1.42 20.56
N ALA A 21 21.19 0.75 21.63
CA ALA A 21 22.06 0.31 22.71
C ALA A 21 22.76 -1.05 22.46
N GLY A 22 22.51 -1.69 21.30
CA GLY A 22 23.07 -3.01 20.96
C GLY A 22 22.54 -4.16 21.82
N LEU A 23 21.37 -3.98 22.44
CA LEU A 23 20.78 -4.94 23.38
C LEU A 23 19.72 -5.85 22.75
N LEU A 24 19.30 -5.59 21.50
CA LEU A 24 18.39 -6.48 20.77
C LEU A 24 19.10 -7.64 20.11
N SER A 25 18.50 -8.82 20.21
CA SER A 25 18.99 -10.01 19.50
C SER A 25 18.64 -9.91 18.02
N THR A 26 19.65 -9.96 17.14
CA THR A 26 19.47 -10.06 15.68
C THR A 26 19.05 -11.46 15.24
N ALA A 27 19.24 -12.47 16.08
CA ALA A 27 18.90 -13.86 15.80
C ALA A 27 17.40 -14.18 15.99
N HIS A 28 16.66 -13.29 16.68
CA HIS A 28 15.26 -13.51 17.01
C HIS A 28 14.44 -12.25 16.72
N ARG A 29 13.16 -12.43 16.33
CA ARG A 29 12.22 -11.32 16.11
C ARG A 29 11.35 -11.09 17.34
N ALA A 30 10.85 -9.86 17.49
CA ALA A 30 9.80 -9.55 18.46
C ALA A 30 8.53 -10.35 18.17
N PHE A 31 7.81 -10.77 19.21
CA PHE A 31 6.58 -11.56 19.11
C PHE A 31 5.58 -11.20 20.21
N GLY A 32 4.31 -11.53 20.02
CA GLY A 32 3.29 -11.36 21.07
C GLY A 32 3.45 -12.42 22.17
N HIS A 33 3.39 -12.00 23.45
CA HIS A 33 3.44 -12.88 24.61
C HIS A 33 2.62 -12.26 25.76
N ASP A 34 1.66 -12.99 26.27
CA ASP A 34 0.78 -12.59 27.40
C ASP A 34 0.21 -11.16 27.30
N GLY A 35 -0.28 -10.78 26.10
CA GLY A 35 -0.85 -9.46 25.86
C GLY A 35 0.16 -8.33 25.59
N ALA A 36 1.45 -8.59 25.78
CA ALA A 36 2.57 -7.67 25.55
C ALA A 36 3.33 -8.03 24.27
N VAL A 37 4.31 -7.20 23.90
CA VAL A 37 5.31 -7.51 22.87
C VAL A 37 6.59 -7.94 23.56
N ALA A 38 7.06 -9.14 23.24
CA ALA A 38 8.35 -9.67 23.72
C ALA A 38 9.46 -9.27 22.75
N LEU A 39 10.42 -8.47 23.25
CA LEU A 39 11.60 -8.01 22.53
C LEU A 39 12.80 -8.89 22.93
N PRO A 40 13.35 -9.73 22.02
CA PRO A 40 14.48 -10.60 22.33
C PRO A 40 15.75 -9.82 22.66
N LEU A 41 16.43 -10.17 23.75
CA LEU A 41 17.64 -9.49 24.23
C LEU A 41 18.90 -10.29 23.94
N VAL A 42 20.02 -9.58 23.76
CA VAL A 42 21.36 -10.16 23.65
C VAL A 42 21.91 -10.42 25.06
N GLY A 43 22.54 -11.59 25.25
CA GLY A 43 23.29 -11.92 26.48
C GLY A 43 22.42 -12.16 27.71
N GLU A 44 23.10 -12.49 28.82
CA GLU A 44 22.49 -12.87 30.11
C GLU A 44 22.70 -11.78 31.21
N GLY A 45 23.41 -10.69 30.88
CA GLY A 45 23.73 -9.63 31.81
C GLY A 45 22.53 -8.77 32.26
N MET A 46 22.70 -7.99 33.32
CA MET A 46 21.72 -6.98 33.73
C MET A 46 21.60 -5.91 32.66
N LEU A 47 20.38 -5.40 32.46
CA LEU A 47 20.16 -4.26 31.58
C LEU A 47 20.79 -3.00 32.20
N PRO A 48 21.31 -2.08 31.35
CA PRO A 48 21.71 -0.76 31.81
C PRO A 48 20.60 -0.03 32.57
N VAL A 49 20.95 0.90 33.46
CA VAL A 49 19.99 1.66 34.27
C VAL A 49 18.88 2.31 33.45
N ALA A 50 19.19 2.77 32.26
CA ALA A 50 18.20 3.34 31.32
C ALA A 50 17.05 2.38 30.91
N PHE A 51 17.23 1.08 31.17
CA PHE A 51 16.24 0.03 30.83
C PHE A 51 15.85 -0.80 32.06
N SER A 52 16.16 -0.34 33.26
CA SER A 52 15.93 -1.07 34.54
C SER A 52 14.45 -1.31 34.84
N GLU A 53 13.54 -0.48 34.28
CA GLU A 53 12.10 -0.61 34.44
C GLU A 53 11.48 -1.67 33.51
N LEU A 54 12.20 -2.19 32.52
CA LEU A 54 11.68 -3.19 31.62
C LEU A 54 11.51 -4.55 32.32
N ARG A 55 10.32 -5.09 32.25
CA ARG A 55 10.03 -6.46 32.72
C ARG A 55 10.76 -7.47 31.84
N VAL A 56 11.80 -8.08 32.38
CA VAL A 56 12.59 -9.11 31.68
C VAL A 56 12.15 -10.50 32.14
N GLN A 57 11.90 -11.38 31.17
CA GLN A 57 11.48 -12.76 31.41
C GLN A 57 12.28 -13.72 30.54
N ARG A 58 12.50 -14.93 31.03
CA ARG A 58 12.97 -16.04 30.18
C ARG A 58 11.78 -16.78 29.60
N VAL A 59 11.78 -16.94 28.27
CA VAL A 59 10.79 -17.75 27.56
C VAL A 59 11.49 -18.88 26.82
N GLU A 60 10.82 -20.02 26.70
CA GLU A 60 11.35 -21.10 25.88
C GLU A 60 11.46 -20.63 24.42
N ALA A 61 12.55 -21.02 23.75
CA ALA A 61 12.79 -20.62 22.36
C ALA A 61 11.68 -21.09 21.39
N ALA A 62 10.93 -22.12 21.75
CA ALA A 62 9.79 -22.63 21.01
C ALA A 62 8.56 -21.69 21.07
N ALA A 63 8.41 -20.89 22.12
CA ALA A 63 7.36 -19.86 22.22
C ALA A 63 7.67 -18.62 21.38
N ALA A 64 8.92 -18.40 21.00
CA ALA A 64 9.33 -17.41 20.03
C ALA A 64 8.89 -17.85 18.62
N GLY A 65 7.59 -17.71 18.31
CA GLY A 65 7.00 -18.03 17.00
C GLY A 65 7.60 -17.20 15.85
N GLY A 66 8.91 -17.39 15.62
CA GLY A 66 9.61 -16.90 14.44
C GLY A 66 9.12 -17.58 13.17
N GLU A 67 9.55 -17.12 12.02
CA GLU A 67 9.21 -17.66 10.68
C GLU A 67 9.27 -19.19 10.60
N ARG A 68 10.14 -19.85 11.39
CA ARG A 68 10.22 -21.32 11.50
C ARG A 68 8.93 -21.96 12.02
N GLY A 69 8.28 -21.39 13.01
CA GLY A 69 7.03 -21.92 13.55
C GLY A 69 5.85 -21.76 12.57
N VAL A 70 5.79 -20.66 11.84
CA VAL A 70 4.75 -20.45 10.81
C VAL A 70 4.96 -21.41 9.64
N HIS A 71 6.21 -21.59 9.20
CA HIS A 71 6.57 -22.52 8.13
C HIS A 71 6.33 -23.99 8.50
N ALA A 72 6.67 -24.38 9.74
CA ALA A 72 6.39 -25.72 10.23
C ALA A 72 4.88 -26.01 10.25
N ARG A 73 4.09 -25.09 10.82
CA ARG A 73 2.62 -25.21 10.81
C ARG A 73 2.03 -25.23 9.41
N LEU A 74 2.57 -24.43 8.49
CA LEU A 74 2.13 -24.47 7.09
C LEU A 74 2.42 -25.83 6.46
N ARG A 75 3.61 -26.40 6.71
CA ARG A 75 3.99 -27.73 6.23
C ARG A 75 3.07 -28.82 6.81
N GLU A 76 2.83 -28.82 8.11
CA GLU A 76 1.93 -29.77 8.77
C GLU A 76 0.51 -29.68 8.20
N ARG A 77 -0.05 -28.47 8.05
CA ARG A 77 -1.39 -28.26 7.47
C ARG A 77 -1.47 -28.70 6.02
N ALA A 78 -0.47 -28.38 5.21
CA ALA A 78 -0.41 -28.80 3.81
C ALA A 78 -0.27 -30.31 3.68
N HIS A 79 0.53 -30.94 4.54
CA HIS A 79 0.68 -32.39 4.62
C HIS A 79 -0.63 -33.07 5.01
N ALA A 80 -1.27 -32.61 6.08
CA ALA A 80 -2.58 -33.11 6.50
C ALA A 80 -3.64 -32.97 5.40
N ALA A 81 -3.64 -31.85 4.66
CA ALA A 81 -4.59 -31.63 3.56
C ALA A 81 -4.31 -32.59 2.37
N LEU A 82 -3.05 -32.90 2.07
CA LEU A 82 -2.68 -33.91 1.03
C LEU A 82 -3.14 -35.33 1.42
N LEU A 83 -2.97 -35.69 2.68
CA LEU A 83 -3.44 -36.98 3.19
C LEU A 83 -4.96 -37.11 3.18
N ALA A 84 -5.66 -36.04 3.61
CA ALA A 84 -7.12 -35.95 3.59
C ALA A 84 -7.70 -36.06 2.16
N ALA A 85 -6.93 -35.65 1.15
CA ALA A 85 -7.29 -35.80 -0.26
C ALA A 85 -6.98 -37.18 -0.84
N GLY A 86 -6.65 -38.18 0.01
CA GLY A 86 -6.36 -39.56 -0.41
C GLY A 86 -4.93 -39.82 -0.89
N GLY A 87 -4.02 -38.87 -0.64
CA GLY A 87 -2.59 -39.05 -0.97
C GLY A 87 -1.89 -40.00 -0.03
N ALA A 88 -0.96 -40.82 -0.57
CA ALA A 88 -0.07 -41.61 0.25
C ALA A 88 0.96 -40.74 0.98
N GLU A 89 1.40 -41.15 2.18
CA GLU A 89 2.34 -40.42 3.04
C GLU A 89 3.61 -40.01 2.30
N GLU A 90 4.20 -40.92 1.53
CA GLU A 90 5.42 -40.68 0.77
C GLU A 90 5.19 -39.63 -0.36
N ALA A 91 4.07 -39.71 -1.07
CA ALA A 91 3.69 -38.75 -2.10
C ALA A 91 3.40 -37.35 -1.50
N ALA A 92 2.78 -37.28 -0.34
CA ALA A 92 2.53 -36.03 0.37
C ALA A 92 3.85 -35.36 0.82
N ARG A 93 4.79 -36.14 1.34
CA ARG A 93 6.14 -35.64 1.67
C ARG A 93 6.88 -35.14 0.45
N ALA A 94 6.96 -35.94 -0.62
CA ALA A 94 7.60 -35.57 -1.87
C ALA A 94 7.01 -34.29 -2.49
N ALA A 95 5.69 -34.13 -2.45
CA ALA A 95 5.01 -32.91 -2.93
C ALA A 95 5.42 -31.65 -2.16
N LEU A 96 5.86 -31.76 -0.91
CA LEU A 96 6.26 -30.66 -0.05
C LEU A 96 7.79 -30.45 0.03
N GLU A 97 8.60 -31.38 -0.48
CA GLU A 97 10.07 -31.30 -0.45
C GLU A 97 10.62 -30.08 -1.23
N HIS A 98 9.99 -29.72 -2.32
CA HIS A 98 10.42 -28.59 -3.19
C HIS A 98 10.06 -27.20 -2.65
N GLY A 99 9.92 -27.10 -1.35
CA GLY A 99 9.78 -25.82 -0.63
C GLY A 99 8.37 -25.24 -0.64
N LEU A 100 7.88 -25.00 0.54
CA LEU A 100 6.72 -24.14 0.75
C LEU A 100 7.15 -22.68 0.62
N PRO A 101 6.24 -21.79 0.18
CA PRO A 101 6.55 -20.38 0.07
C PRO A 101 6.91 -19.79 1.45
N ARG A 102 7.97 -18.98 1.50
CA ARG A 102 8.37 -18.28 2.72
C ARG A 102 7.59 -17.00 2.94
N ARG A 103 7.08 -16.41 1.85
CA ARG A 103 6.30 -15.17 1.86
C ARG A 103 5.14 -15.32 0.90
N TRP A 104 4.01 -14.77 1.27
CA TRP A 104 2.82 -14.68 0.44
C TRP A 104 2.01 -13.45 0.80
N GLU A 105 1.19 -13.02 -0.12
CA GLU A 105 0.19 -11.99 0.07
C GLU A 105 -1.20 -12.61 -0.09
N LYS A 106 -2.12 -12.28 0.82
CA LYS A 106 -3.50 -12.75 0.74
C LYS A 106 -4.40 -11.60 0.33
N LEU A 107 -5.04 -11.74 -0.83
CA LEU A 107 -5.99 -10.78 -1.37
C LEU A 107 -7.34 -11.49 -1.52
N GLY A 108 -8.32 -11.16 -0.67
CA GLY A 108 -9.58 -11.86 -0.62
C GLY A 108 -9.37 -13.37 -0.38
N ASP A 109 -9.80 -14.19 -1.32
CA ASP A 109 -9.70 -15.65 -1.31
C ASP A 109 -8.50 -16.19 -2.13
N VAL A 110 -7.69 -15.32 -2.72
CA VAL A 110 -6.45 -15.67 -3.44
C VAL A 110 -5.24 -15.46 -2.54
N VAL A 111 -4.32 -16.40 -2.54
CA VAL A 111 -2.96 -16.22 -2.01
C VAL A 111 -1.98 -16.16 -3.17
N LEU A 112 -1.23 -15.07 -3.23
CA LEU A 112 -0.13 -14.87 -4.16
C LEU A 112 1.20 -15.20 -3.48
N LEU A 113 1.86 -16.24 -3.94
CA LEU A 113 3.19 -16.62 -3.46
C LEU A 113 4.23 -15.65 -4.02
N ALA A 114 5.21 -15.27 -3.21
CA ALA A 114 6.33 -14.49 -3.70
C ALA A 114 7.10 -15.27 -4.77
N PRO A 115 7.61 -14.62 -5.83
CA PRO A 115 8.46 -15.27 -6.79
C PRO A 115 9.68 -15.82 -6.06
N GLN A 116 9.96 -17.11 -6.24
CA GLN A 116 11.17 -17.71 -5.68
C GLN A 116 12.37 -17.13 -6.42
N GLY A 117 13.25 -16.44 -5.70
CA GLY A 117 14.37 -15.71 -6.27
C GLY A 117 15.27 -16.59 -7.14
N GLY A 118 15.59 -16.10 -8.32
CA GLY A 118 16.67 -16.53 -9.18
C GLY A 118 16.62 -17.97 -9.67
N GLY A 119 15.95 -18.24 -10.80
CA GLY A 119 16.01 -19.52 -11.51
C GLY A 119 15.25 -20.62 -10.80
N ALA A 120 13.95 -20.62 -10.95
CA ALA A 120 13.02 -21.41 -10.18
C ALA A 120 13.19 -22.93 -10.36
N PRO A 121 13.88 -23.63 -9.46
CA PRO A 121 13.69 -25.09 -9.36
C PRO A 121 12.22 -25.45 -9.15
N GLY A 122 11.46 -24.56 -8.48
CA GLY A 122 10.03 -24.73 -8.25
C GLY A 122 9.15 -24.69 -9.50
N ALA A 123 9.44 -23.87 -10.50
CA ALA A 123 8.64 -23.82 -11.73
C ALA A 123 8.91 -25.01 -12.63
N ALA A 124 10.18 -25.39 -12.81
CA ALA A 124 10.58 -26.57 -13.57
C ALA A 124 10.09 -27.86 -12.88
N ALA A 125 10.31 -27.99 -11.57
CA ALA A 125 9.81 -29.11 -10.79
C ALA A 125 8.27 -29.21 -10.85
N ARG A 126 7.57 -28.07 -10.77
CA ARG A 126 6.12 -28.04 -10.92
C ARG A 126 5.69 -28.46 -12.33
N ALA A 127 6.38 -28.02 -13.39
CA ALA A 127 6.08 -28.38 -14.77
C ALA A 127 6.27 -29.88 -15.02
N ALA A 128 7.24 -30.51 -14.35
CA ALA A 128 7.51 -31.92 -14.42
C ALA A 128 6.51 -32.81 -13.64
N MET A 129 5.71 -32.22 -12.74
CA MET A 129 4.72 -32.97 -11.96
C MET A 129 3.50 -33.33 -12.81
N PRO A 130 2.91 -34.53 -12.64
CA PRO A 130 1.60 -34.87 -13.19
C PRO A 130 0.53 -33.85 -12.80
N ARG A 131 -0.46 -33.65 -13.67
CA ARG A 131 -1.53 -32.64 -13.46
C ARG A 131 -2.25 -32.84 -12.12
N GLU A 132 -2.61 -34.09 -11.79
CA GLU A 132 -3.28 -34.43 -10.55
C GLU A 132 -2.44 -34.10 -9.32
N ALA A 133 -1.14 -34.39 -9.36
CA ALA A 133 -0.22 -34.06 -8.27
C ALA A 133 -0.06 -32.52 -8.08
N ARG A 134 -0.04 -31.76 -9.19
CA ARG A 134 -0.03 -30.29 -9.15
C ARG A 134 -1.31 -29.74 -8.53
N ALA A 135 -2.47 -30.29 -8.93
CA ALA A 135 -3.77 -29.88 -8.41
C ALA A 135 -3.87 -30.18 -6.91
N ALA A 136 -3.54 -31.40 -6.48
CA ALA A 136 -3.57 -31.77 -5.07
C ALA A 136 -2.63 -30.87 -4.22
N ARG A 137 -1.41 -30.62 -4.70
CA ARG A 137 -0.47 -29.73 -4.02
C ARG A 137 -0.99 -28.29 -3.95
N GLY A 138 -1.57 -27.77 -5.04
CA GLY A 138 -2.16 -26.44 -5.08
C GLY A 138 -3.29 -26.28 -4.08
N ALA A 139 -4.20 -27.25 -4.05
CA ALA A 139 -5.31 -27.32 -3.09
C ALA A 139 -4.82 -27.36 -1.64
N ALA A 140 -3.83 -28.20 -1.36
CA ALA A 140 -3.28 -28.36 -0.01
C ALA A 140 -2.61 -27.07 0.49
N ILE A 141 -1.82 -26.40 -0.36
CA ILE A 141 -1.20 -25.12 0.00
C ILE A 141 -2.27 -24.05 0.22
N ALA A 142 -3.26 -23.92 -0.67
CA ALA A 142 -4.34 -22.98 -0.55
C ALA A 142 -5.11 -23.20 0.76
N ALA A 143 -5.50 -24.42 1.07
CA ALA A 143 -6.17 -24.77 2.32
C ALA A 143 -5.33 -24.46 3.55
N ALA A 144 -4.02 -24.75 3.53
CA ALA A 144 -3.10 -24.52 4.64
C ALA A 144 -2.95 -23.03 4.99
N VAL A 145 -3.04 -22.13 3.98
CA VAL A 145 -3.01 -20.67 4.16
C VAL A 145 -4.40 -20.04 4.27
N GLY A 146 -5.46 -20.84 4.29
CA GLY A 146 -6.85 -20.41 4.40
C GLY A 146 -7.30 -19.61 3.17
N ALA A 147 -6.92 -20.04 1.97
CA ALA A 147 -7.32 -19.47 0.69
C ALA A 147 -8.14 -20.48 -0.12
N ARG A 148 -8.85 -19.99 -1.13
CA ARG A 148 -9.60 -20.80 -2.10
C ARG A 148 -8.86 -20.91 -3.42
N ARG A 149 -7.97 -19.96 -3.72
CA ARG A 149 -7.19 -19.90 -4.94
C ARG A 149 -5.73 -19.59 -4.63
N LEU A 150 -4.83 -20.10 -5.45
CA LEU A 150 -3.40 -19.92 -5.31
C LEU A 150 -2.83 -19.32 -6.58
N GLY A 151 -1.98 -18.33 -6.45
CA GLY A 151 -1.23 -17.73 -7.55
C GLY A 151 0.23 -17.51 -7.18
N VAL A 152 0.99 -16.99 -8.11
CA VAL A 152 2.35 -16.52 -7.93
C VAL A 152 2.43 -15.06 -8.37
N GLN A 153 3.10 -14.23 -7.59
CA GLN A 153 3.42 -12.88 -7.99
C GLN A 153 4.38 -12.91 -9.17
N GLY A 154 4.13 -12.09 -10.18
CA GLY A 154 5.07 -11.82 -11.25
C GLY A 154 5.81 -10.51 -11.02
N ALA A 155 6.75 -10.20 -11.91
CA ALA A 155 7.31 -8.86 -11.97
C ALA A 155 6.21 -7.87 -12.33
N VAL A 156 6.13 -6.77 -11.57
CA VAL A 156 5.28 -5.63 -11.96
C VAL A 156 5.91 -5.02 -13.21
N GLU A 157 5.10 -4.80 -14.22
CA GLU A 157 5.56 -4.17 -15.46
C GLU A 157 6.22 -2.82 -15.15
N PRO A 158 7.43 -2.55 -15.68
CA PRO A 158 8.13 -1.28 -15.42
C PRO A 158 7.54 -0.09 -16.20
N SER A 159 6.33 -0.24 -16.76
CA SER A 159 5.56 0.81 -17.41
C SER A 159 4.78 1.65 -16.40
N LEU A 160 4.24 2.79 -16.87
CA LEU A 160 3.35 3.63 -16.06
C LEU A 160 2.03 2.93 -15.70
N HIS A 161 1.61 1.90 -16.46
CA HIS A 161 0.42 1.09 -16.16
C HIS A 161 0.62 0.17 -14.96
N ARG A 162 1.88 -0.20 -14.63
CA ARG A 162 2.22 -1.06 -13.48
C ARG A 162 1.37 -2.32 -13.38
N LYS A 163 1.11 -2.96 -14.52
CA LYS A 163 0.29 -4.17 -14.58
C LYS A 163 0.87 -5.28 -13.71
N SER A 164 -0.01 -6.06 -13.12
CA SER A 164 0.37 -7.23 -12.37
C SER A 164 0.88 -8.31 -13.32
N GLY A 165 2.05 -8.88 -13.03
CA GLY A 165 2.53 -10.10 -13.69
C GLY A 165 2.08 -11.37 -12.95
N ALA A 166 1.12 -11.27 -12.04
CA ALA A 166 0.66 -12.41 -11.27
C ALA A 166 -0.09 -13.42 -12.16
N ARG A 167 0.03 -14.69 -11.80
CA ARG A 167 -0.62 -15.78 -12.50
C ARG A 167 -1.23 -16.76 -11.49
N LEU A 168 -2.47 -17.17 -11.74
CA LEU A 168 -3.10 -18.22 -10.95
C LEU A 168 -2.43 -19.57 -11.21
N LEU A 169 -2.28 -20.34 -10.16
CA LEU A 169 -1.66 -21.65 -10.16
C LEU A 169 -2.65 -22.76 -9.84
N TRP A 170 -3.70 -22.43 -9.08
CA TRP A 170 -4.73 -23.36 -8.68
C TRP A 170 -6.03 -22.59 -8.31
N PRO A 171 -7.19 -23.10 -8.74
CA PRO A 171 -7.34 -24.15 -9.78
C PRO A 171 -6.68 -23.72 -11.10
N GLU A 172 -6.23 -24.69 -11.87
CA GLU A 172 -5.50 -24.42 -13.13
C GLU A 172 -6.42 -23.95 -14.24
N GLU A 173 -7.71 -24.28 -14.17
CA GLU A 173 -8.74 -23.94 -15.17
C GLU A 173 -9.97 -23.36 -14.48
N GLY A 174 -10.69 -22.49 -15.19
CA GLY A 174 -11.99 -21.95 -14.77
C GLY A 174 -11.94 -20.91 -13.65
N ALA A 175 -10.77 -20.53 -13.16
CA ALA A 175 -10.64 -19.45 -12.19
C ALA A 175 -10.31 -18.13 -12.88
N ASP A 176 -11.09 -17.09 -12.60
CA ASP A 176 -10.75 -15.72 -12.93
C ASP A 176 -9.78 -15.14 -11.87
N GLY A 177 -9.17 -14.00 -12.18
CA GLY A 177 -8.29 -13.27 -11.27
C GLY A 177 -9.03 -12.35 -10.30
N TRP A 178 -10.35 -12.25 -10.39
CA TRP A 178 -11.10 -11.28 -9.61
C TRP A 178 -11.18 -11.64 -8.14
N VAL A 179 -10.89 -10.67 -7.26
CA VAL A 179 -10.98 -10.80 -5.81
C VAL A 179 -11.73 -9.61 -5.23
N ALA A 180 -12.33 -9.81 -4.05
CA ALA A 180 -12.83 -8.74 -3.18
C ALA A 180 -11.96 -8.75 -1.91
N HIS A 181 -11.09 -7.77 -1.79
CA HIS A 181 -10.21 -7.59 -0.63
C HIS A 181 -10.73 -6.49 0.29
N ARG A 182 -10.74 -6.73 1.60
CA ARG A 182 -11.14 -5.72 2.59
C ARG A 182 -9.92 -5.16 3.30
N GLU A 183 -9.80 -3.83 3.29
CA GLU A 183 -8.78 -3.11 4.05
C GLU A 183 -9.43 -1.87 4.66
N ASN A 184 -9.26 -1.67 5.98
CA ASN A 184 -9.83 -0.54 6.71
C ASN A 184 -11.33 -0.29 6.41
N GLY A 185 -12.14 -1.34 6.40
CA GLY A 185 -13.60 -1.26 6.13
C GLY A 185 -13.96 -1.04 4.65
N ILE A 186 -13.03 -0.71 3.78
CA ILE A 186 -13.24 -0.53 2.35
C ILE A 186 -13.12 -1.87 1.61
N VAL A 187 -13.99 -2.09 0.64
CA VAL A 187 -13.92 -3.24 -0.28
C VAL A 187 -13.19 -2.81 -1.56
N TYR A 188 -12.10 -3.49 -1.87
CA TYR A 188 -11.36 -3.35 -3.11
C TYR A 188 -11.55 -4.60 -3.97
N GLY A 189 -12.36 -4.49 -5.04
CA GLY A 189 -12.46 -5.47 -6.11
C GLY A 189 -11.35 -5.22 -7.13
N LEU A 190 -10.64 -6.26 -7.52
CA LEU A 190 -9.63 -6.18 -8.57
C LEU A 190 -9.36 -7.56 -9.18
N ASP A 191 -8.92 -7.59 -10.42
CA ASP A 191 -8.31 -8.78 -11.01
C ASP A 191 -6.81 -8.79 -10.69
N VAL A 192 -6.39 -9.70 -9.82
CA VAL A 192 -4.99 -9.80 -9.36
C VAL A 192 -4.01 -10.16 -10.49
N THR A 193 -4.49 -10.68 -11.62
CA THR A 193 -3.65 -10.99 -12.79
C THR A 193 -3.42 -9.77 -13.67
N ARG A 194 -4.23 -8.71 -13.52
CA ARG A 194 -4.18 -7.47 -14.31
C ARG A 194 -3.77 -6.28 -13.48
N ASN A 195 -4.30 -6.16 -12.27
CA ASN A 195 -4.06 -5.05 -11.36
C ASN A 195 -3.15 -5.47 -10.21
N MET A 196 -2.18 -4.63 -9.88
CA MET A 196 -1.36 -4.80 -8.69
C MET A 196 -2.10 -4.22 -7.48
N PHE A 197 -2.17 -4.94 -6.36
CA PHE A 197 -2.66 -4.33 -5.12
C PHE A 197 -1.52 -3.69 -4.34
N SER A 198 -1.72 -2.43 -3.92
CA SER A 198 -0.70 -1.67 -3.17
C SER A 198 -0.87 -1.85 -1.66
N SER A 199 -0.61 -3.05 -1.15
CA SER A 199 -0.67 -3.39 0.29
C SER A 199 0.31 -2.57 1.14
N GLY A 200 1.49 -2.26 0.59
CA GLY A 200 2.51 -1.47 1.29
C GLY A 200 2.17 0.02 1.50
N ASN A 201 1.05 0.51 1.00
CA ASN A 201 0.58 1.89 1.20
C ASN A 201 -0.52 1.98 2.27
N GLY A 202 -0.73 0.92 3.07
CA GLY A 202 -1.79 0.86 4.09
C GLY A 202 -1.73 2.01 5.11
N THR A 203 -0.53 2.40 5.56
CA THR A 203 -0.33 3.53 6.47
C THR A 203 -0.78 4.85 5.85
N GLU A 204 -0.44 5.11 4.58
CA GLU A 204 -0.84 6.33 3.88
C GLU A 204 -2.34 6.32 3.58
N LYS A 205 -2.91 5.20 3.16
CA LYS A 205 -4.37 5.07 3.00
C LYS A 205 -5.11 5.35 4.31
N ALA A 206 -4.59 4.87 5.45
CA ALA A 206 -5.15 5.15 6.77
C ALA A 206 -4.99 6.63 7.16
N ARG A 207 -3.85 7.27 6.83
CA ARG A 207 -3.61 8.69 7.06
C ARG A 207 -4.59 9.56 6.26
N VAL A 208 -4.84 9.24 5.00
CA VAL A 208 -5.87 9.89 4.17
C VAL A 208 -7.26 9.69 4.77
N ALA A 209 -7.60 8.46 5.17
CA ALA A 209 -8.86 8.13 5.78
C ALA A 209 -9.15 8.90 7.09
N ALA A 210 -8.11 9.24 7.84
CA ALA A 210 -8.21 9.99 9.09
C ALA A 210 -8.37 11.52 8.89
N ARG A 211 -8.25 12.04 7.65
CA ARG A 211 -8.46 13.46 7.38
C ARG A 211 -9.92 13.83 7.52
N ASN A 212 -10.18 15.09 7.87
CA ASN A 212 -11.51 15.66 7.72
C ASN A 212 -11.56 16.45 6.41
N CYS A 213 -12.26 15.92 5.41
CA CYS A 213 -12.49 16.56 4.11
C CYS A 213 -13.97 16.89 3.90
N ASP A 214 -14.71 17.10 5.00
CA ASP A 214 -16.13 17.41 4.94
C ASP A 214 -16.39 18.69 4.11
N GLY A 215 -17.25 18.58 3.10
CA GLY A 215 -17.51 19.67 2.16
C GLY A 215 -16.42 19.91 1.10
N GLU A 216 -15.26 19.23 1.16
CA GLU A 216 -14.18 19.40 0.18
C GLU A 216 -14.45 18.68 -1.14
N VAL A 217 -14.02 19.30 -2.23
CA VAL A 217 -13.85 18.67 -3.55
C VAL A 217 -12.40 18.23 -3.67
N VAL A 218 -12.20 16.93 -3.93
CA VAL A 218 -10.87 16.33 -4.09
C VAL A 218 -10.66 15.93 -5.55
N VAL A 219 -9.46 16.14 -6.07
CA VAL A 219 -9.03 15.60 -7.37
C VAL A 219 -7.94 14.54 -7.10
N ASP A 220 -8.17 13.31 -7.53
CA ASP A 220 -7.20 12.22 -7.48
C ASP A 220 -6.68 11.97 -8.90
N LEU A 221 -5.47 12.45 -9.19
CA LEU A 221 -4.90 12.45 -10.55
C LEU A 221 -4.42 11.07 -11.02
N TYR A 222 -4.28 10.11 -10.10
CA TYR A 222 -3.76 8.76 -10.38
C TYR A 222 -4.52 7.73 -9.55
N ALA A 223 -5.81 7.61 -9.79
CA ALA A 223 -6.73 6.92 -8.90
C ALA A 223 -6.50 5.40 -8.80
N GLY A 224 -5.96 4.77 -9.87
CA GLY A 224 -5.85 3.32 -9.93
C GLY A 224 -7.22 2.66 -9.73
N ILE A 225 -7.26 1.64 -8.90
CA ILE A 225 -8.52 0.97 -8.50
C ILE A 225 -9.29 1.73 -7.40
N GLY A 226 -8.87 2.97 -7.07
CA GLY A 226 -9.44 3.80 -6.02
C GLY A 226 -8.66 3.80 -4.71
N TYR A 227 -7.33 3.62 -4.75
CA TYR A 227 -6.50 3.48 -3.54
C TYR A 227 -6.64 4.64 -2.56
N PHE A 228 -6.75 5.88 -3.05
CA PHE A 228 -6.97 7.08 -2.23
C PHE A 228 -8.37 7.66 -2.43
N THR A 229 -8.94 7.55 -3.63
CA THR A 229 -10.33 7.96 -3.93
C THR A 229 -11.32 7.40 -2.92
N LEU A 230 -11.24 6.08 -2.61
CA LEU A 230 -12.16 5.44 -1.67
C LEU A 230 -11.96 5.92 -0.22
N PRO A 231 -10.73 5.99 0.35
CA PRO A 231 -10.50 6.61 1.64
C PRO A 231 -11.05 8.04 1.77
N TYR A 232 -10.88 8.89 0.75
CA TYR A 232 -11.45 10.24 0.74
C TYR A 232 -12.97 10.23 0.82
N LEU A 233 -13.64 9.33 0.06
CA LEU A 233 -15.09 9.27 0.01
C LEU A 233 -15.72 8.56 1.21
N VAL A 234 -15.14 7.43 1.65
CA VAL A 234 -15.73 6.57 2.69
C VAL A 234 -15.47 7.12 4.10
N HIS A 235 -14.24 7.51 4.38
CA HIS A 235 -13.81 7.87 5.72
C HIS A 235 -13.61 9.37 5.91
N ALA A 236 -12.86 10.02 5.01
CA ALA A 236 -12.58 11.45 5.10
C ALA A 236 -13.78 12.34 4.74
N ARG A 237 -14.87 11.77 4.24
CA ARG A 237 -16.17 12.41 3.94
C ARG A 237 -16.10 13.53 2.90
N ALA A 238 -15.17 13.43 1.93
CA ALA A 238 -15.13 14.36 0.81
C ALA A 238 -16.52 14.49 0.17
N ALA A 239 -16.94 15.73 -0.13
CA ALA A 239 -18.22 15.99 -0.78
C ALA A 239 -18.25 15.42 -2.19
N HIS A 240 -17.14 15.55 -2.91
CA HIS A 240 -16.99 15.00 -4.25
C HIS A 240 -15.54 14.68 -4.56
N VAL A 241 -15.30 13.63 -5.37
CA VAL A 241 -13.97 13.29 -5.90
C VAL A 241 -14.00 13.22 -7.41
N HIS A 242 -13.11 13.95 -8.08
CA HIS A 242 -12.76 13.73 -9.47
C HIS A 242 -11.59 12.74 -9.52
N ALA A 243 -11.81 11.54 -10.04
CA ALA A 243 -10.82 10.47 -10.10
C ALA A 243 -10.36 10.26 -11.55
N CYS A 244 -9.07 10.50 -11.82
CA CYS A 244 -8.47 10.32 -13.13
C CYS A 244 -7.72 8.99 -13.18
N GLU A 245 -8.00 8.19 -14.21
CA GLU A 245 -7.30 6.93 -14.46
C GLU A 245 -7.31 6.61 -15.96
N TRP A 246 -6.23 6.10 -16.50
CA TRP A 246 -6.09 5.80 -17.92
C TRP A 246 -6.06 4.31 -18.23
N ASP A 247 -5.67 3.45 -17.29
CA ASP A 247 -5.65 2.00 -17.50
C ASP A 247 -7.07 1.42 -17.46
N ALA A 248 -7.46 0.72 -18.52
CA ALA A 248 -8.82 0.22 -18.68
C ALA A 248 -9.21 -0.82 -17.61
N ASP A 249 -8.26 -1.67 -17.18
CA ASP A 249 -8.49 -2.68 -16.14
C ASP A 249 -8.66 -2.01 -14.78
N ALA A 250 -7.84 -0.99 -14.47
CA ALA A 250 -7.97 -0.19 -13.26
C ALA A 250 -9.27 0.62 -13.24
N LEU A 251 -9.68 1.22 -14.37
CA LEU A 251 -10.95 1.92 -14.50
C LEU A 251 -12.16 1.02 -14.24
N ALA A 252 -12.14 -0.21 -14.77
CA ALA A 252 -13.21 -1.17 -14.51
C ALA A 252 -13.29 -1.50 -13.02
N ALA A 253 -12.15 -1.74 -12.38
CA ALA A 253 -12.07 -1.99 -10.95
C ALA A 253 -12.50 -0.77 -10.12
N LEU A 254 -12.06 0.45 -10.48
CA LEU A 254 -12.45 1.69 -9.79
C LEU A 254 -13.97 1.89 -9.79
N ARG A 255 -14.61 1.75 -10.97
CA ARG A 255 -16.08 1.87 -11.08
C ARG A 255 -16.80 0.84 -10.24
N HIS A 256 -16.36 -0.43 -10.30
CA HIS A 256 -16.89 -1.48 -9.42
C HIS A 256 -16.75 -1.11 -7.95
N ASN A 257 -15.59 -0.63 -7.54
CA ASN A 257 -15.26 -0.32 -6.14
C ASN A 257 -16.08 0.86 -5.60
N LEU A 258 -16.33 1.87 -6.42
CA LEU A 258 -17.21 3.00 -6.08
C LEU A 258 -18.63 2.52 -5.77
N HIS A 259 -19.17 1.61 -6.58
CA HIS A 259 -20.48 1.00 -6.35
C HIS A 259 -20.47 0.08 -5.12
N ALA A 260 -19.47 -0.80 -5.00
CA ALA A 260 -19.36 -1.76 -3.91
C ALA A 260 -19.27 -1.09 -2.51
N ASN A 261 -18.77 0.15 -2.46
CA ASN A 261 -18.68 0.95 -1.23
C ASN A 261 -19.80 2.00 -1.10
N GLY A 262 -20.77 2.05 -2.01
CA GLY A 262 -21.92 2.95 -1.94
C GLY A 262 -21.60 4.44 -2.13
N VAL A 263 -20.47 4.76 -2.81
CA VAL A 263 -19.99 6.14 -2.95
C VAL A 263 -19.97 6.65 -4.40
N ALA A 264 -20.50 5.89 -5.36
CA ALA A 264 -20.44 6.20 -6.78
C ALA A 264 -21.08 7.57 -7.13
N ALA A 265 -22.16 7.96 -6.45
CA ALA A 265 -22.83 9.25 -6.67
C ALA A 265 -21.96 10.46 -6.31
N ARG A 266 -20.91 10.28 -5.50
CA ARG A 266 -19.98 11.34 -5.07
C ARG A 266 -18.64 11.29 -5.80
N CYS A 267 -18.56 10.59 -6.95
CA CYS A 267 -17.33 10.48 -7.72
C CYS A 267 -17.59 10.67 -9.22
N THR A 268 -16.82 11.53 -9.85
CA THR A 268 -16.74 11.62 -11.32
C THR A 268 -15.45 10.95 -11.78
N VAL A 269 -15.58 9.88 -12.57
CA VAL A 269 -14.43 9.15 -13.10
C VAL A 269 -14.07 9.71 -14.48
N HIS A 270 -12.85 10.21 -14.62
CA HIS A 270 -12.26 10.71 -15.84
C HIS A 270 -11.34 9.63 -16.44
N ALA A 271 -11.77 9.03 -17.56
CA ALA A 271 -10.99 8.03 -18.25
C ALA A 271 -9.94 8.67 -19.17
N GLY A 272 -8.69 8.29 -19.03
CA GLY A 272 -7.59 8.76 -19.87
C GLY A 272 -6.60 9.66 -19.15
N ASP A 273 -5.85 10.42 -19.92
CA ASP A 273 -4.82 11.34 -19.41
C ASP A 273 -5.46 12.46 -18.55
N ASN A 274 -4.96 12.65 -17.34
CA ASN A 274 -5.45 13.68 -16.42
C ASN A 274 -5.26 15.10 -16.95
N ALA A 275 -4.23 15.36 -17.76
CA ALA A 275 -4.02 16.67 -18.39
C ALA A 275 -5.14 17.00 -19.37
N ARG A 276 -5.66 16.00 -20.10
CA ARG A 276 -6.80 16.19 -21.01
C ARG A 276 -8.12 16.38 -20.26
N SER A 277 -8.24 15.79 -19.08
CA SER A 277 -9.43 15.91 -18.23
C SER A 277 -9.43 17.20 -17.39
N ALA A 278 -8.28 17.88 -17.26
CA ALA A 278 -8.10 19.06 -16.43
C ALA A 278 -9.20 20.14 -16.60
N PRO A 279 -9.70 20.48 -17.79
CA PRO A 279 -10.74 21.50 -17.94
C PRO A 279 -12.02 21.16 -17.17
N ALA A 280 -12.35 19.88 -16.97
CA ALA A 280 -13.58 19.46 -16.29
C ALA A 280 -13.59 19.75 -14.78
N PHE A 281 -12.42 19.96 -14.16
CA PHE A 281 -12.27 20.20 -12.72
C PHE A 281 -11.35 21.38 -12.39
N ALA A 282 -10.98 22.18 -13.39
CA ALA A 282 -10.12 23.35 -13.17
C ALA A 282 -10.74 24.32 -12.17
N GLY A 283 -9.96 24.75 -11.18
CA GLY A 283 -10.38 25.70 -10.16
C GLY A 283 -11.46 25.21 -9.18
N THR A 284 -11.75 23.90 -9.14
CA THR A 284 -12.79 23.33 -8.27
C THR A 284 -12.26 22.67 -7.01
N ALA A 285 -10.99 22.24 -7.01
CA ALA A 285 -10.43 21.41 -5.96
C ALA A 285 -10.03 22.20 -4.71
N ASP A 286 -10.41 21.67 -3.57
CA ASP A 286 -9.86 22.07 -2.26
C ASP A 286 -8.59 21.27 -1.96
N ARG A 287 -8.45 20.08 -2.60
CA ARG A 287 -7.35 19.14 -2.39
C ARG A 287 -7.05 18.36 -3.66
N VAL A 288 -5.76 18.15 -3.95
CA VAL A 288 -5.31 17.28 -5.07
C VAL A 288 -4.38 16.21 -4.54
N ASN A 289 -4.67 14.96 -4.88
CA ASN A 289 -3.84 13.81 -4.59
C ASN A 289 -3.05 13.42 -5.85
N LEU A 290 -1.72 13.30 -5.72
CA LEU A 290 -0.81 12.94 -6.81
C LEU A 290 -0.12 11.62 -6.48
N GLY A 291 -0.89 10.53 -6.46
CA GLY A 291 -0.52 9.21 -5.96
C GLY A 291 0.39 8.38 -6.86
N LEU A 292 1.18 8.99 -7.74
CA LEU A 292 2.08 8.30 -8.67
C LEU A 292 3.52 8.28 -8.16
N ILE A 293 4.18 7.11 -8.21
CA ILE A 293 5.60 6.89 -7.95
C ILE A 293 6.26 6.23 -9.19
N PRO A 294 7.54 6.48 -9.47
CA PRO A 294 8.54 7.15 -8.62
C PRO A 294 8.41 8.68 -8.56
N SER A 295 7.73 9.31 -9.49
CA SER A 295 7.48 10.76 -9.52
C SER A 295 6.10 11.05 -10.10
N SER A 296 5.43 12.06 -9.55
CA SER A 296 4.16 12.61 -10.06
C SER A 296 4.34 13.95 -10.78
N GLU A 297 5.56 14.32 -11.13
CA GLU A 297 5.93 15.64 -11.65
C GLU A 297 5.14 16.04 -12.91
N ALA A 298 4.89 15.11 -13.81
CA ALA A 298 4.07 15.35 -15.01
C ALA A 298 2.64 15.84 -14.71
N GLY A 299 2.12 15.53 -13.52
CA GLY A 299 0.78 15.95 -13.09
C GLY A 299 0.75 17.29 -12.33
N TRP A 300 1.90 17.89 -11.99
CA TRP A 300 1.91 19.12 -11.21
C TRP A 300 1.21 20.31 -11.88
N PRO A 301 1.36 20.56 -13.21
CA PRO A 301 0.60 21.60 -13.90
C PRO A 301 -0.91 21.40 -13.76
N THR A 302 -1.39 20.16 -13.95
CA THR A 302 -2.80 19.79 -13.77
C THR A 302 -3.26 20.02 -12.33
N ALA A 303 -2.44 19.67 -11.35
CA ALA A 303 -2.75 19.84 -9.94
C ALA A 303 -2.89 21.33 -9.56
N VAL A 304 -1.99 22.20 -10.05
CA VAL A 304 -2.07 23.65 -9.87
C VAL A 304 -3.32 24.22 -10.53
N ALA A 305 -3.65 23.79 -11.74
CA ALA A 305 -4.85 24.21 -12.44
C ALA A 305 -6.14 23.77 -11.75
N ALA A 306 -6.14 22.60 -11.12
CA ALA A 306 -7.29 22.05 -10.42
C ALA A 306 -7.66 22.81 -9.15
N LEU A 307 -6.67 23.33 -8.41
CA LEU A 307 -6.91 24.03 -7.15
C LEU A 307 -7.73 25.31 -7.36
N ARG A 308 -8.61 25.60 -6.39
CA ARG A 308 -9.35 26.86 -6.31
C ARG A 308 -8.42 28.06 -6.27
N ALA A 309 -8.93 29.23 -6.68
CA ALA A 309 -8.16 30.48 -6.64
C ALA A 309 -7.59 30.81 -5.25
N ARG A 310 -8.33 30.48 -4.18
CA ARG A 310 -7.88 30.65 -2.78
C ARG A 310 -6.73 29.73 -2.36
N GLY A 311 -6.34 28.76 -3.20
CA GLY A 311 -5.42 27.67 -2.88
C GLY A 311 -6.13 26.44 -2.32
N GLY A 312 -5.37 25.59 -1.65
CA GLY A 312 -5.82 24.31 -1.12
C GLY A 312 -4.62 23.43 -0.71
N TRP A 313 -4.78 22.12 -0.84
CA TRP A 313 -3.76 21.14 -0.50
C TRP A 313 -3.29 20.34 -1.71
N LEU A 314 -1.99 20.09 -1.79
CA LEU A 314 -1.40 19.13 -2.72
C LEU A 314 -0.73 18.03 -1.90
N HIS A 315 -1.08 16.76 -2.18
CA HIS A 315 -0.43 15.57 -1.60
C HIS A 315 0.43 14.94 -2.67
N VAL A 316 1.74 15.23 -2.62
CA VAL A 316 2.69 14.88 -3.67
C VAL A 316 3.49 13.66 -3.27
N HIS A 317 3.26 12.55 -3.97
CA HIS A 317 3.99 11.29 -3.78
C HIS A 317 5.26 11.29 -4.62
N ALA A 318 6.35 10.78 -4.04
CA ALA A 318 7.60 10.56 -4.74
C ALA A 318 8.43 9.44 -4.10
N ASN A 319 9.39 8.92 -4.85
CA ASN A 319 10.48 8.12 -4.31
C ASN A 319 11.72 9.01 -4.17
N VAL A 320 12.22 9.14 -2.94
CA VAL A 320 13.31 10.06 -2.59
C VAL A 320 14.45 9.29 -1.95
N GLY A 321 15.69 9.70 -2.19
CA GLY A 321 16.87 9.15 -1.53
C GLY A 321 16.78 9.34 -0.01
N ASP A 322 17.26 8.36 0.74
CA ASP A 322 17.26 8.42 2.21
C ASP A 322 18.09 9.60 2.71
N GLY A 323 17.47 10.50 3.48
CA GLY A 323 18.08 11.74 3.94
C GLY A 323 18.01 12.92 2.97
N GLU A 324 17.44 12.75 1.77
CA GLU A 324 17.31 13.81 0.77
C GLU A 324 15.94 14.51 0.80
N GLU A 325 15.06 14.18 1.75
CA GLU A 325 13.69 14.68 1.79
C GLU A 325 13.62 16.21 1.86
N ALA A 326 14.50 16.86 2.62
CA ALA A 326 14.53 18.32 2.73
C ALA A 326 14.92 19.00 1.40
N ARG A 327 15.94 18.46 0.70
CA ARG A 327 16.38 18.95 -0.61
C ARG A 327 15.27 18.76 -1.65
N TRP A 328 14.66 17.58 -1.67
CA TRP A 328 13.55 17.28 -2.57
C TRP A 328 12.35 18.21 -2.31
N SER A 329 11.98 18.44 -1.04
CA SER A 329 10.87 19.35 -0.67
C SER A 329 11.12 20.79 -1.11
N ALA A 330 12.36 21.27 -1.00
CA ALA A 330 12.72 22.59 -1.50
C ALA A 330 12.57 22.71 -3.02
N ALA A 331 13.10 21.74 -3.78
CA ALA A 331 12.95 21.69 -5.23
C ALA A 331 11.48 21.58 -5.68
N LEU A 332 10.68 20.76 -4.97
CA LEU A 332 9.23 20.64 -5.19
C LEU A 332 8.55 22.01 -5.03
N LEU A 333 8.84 22.73 -3.94
CA LEU A 333 8.25 24.06 -3.69
C LEU A 333 8.63 25.06 -4.78
N ASP A 334 9.88 25.09 -5.22
CA ASP A 334 10.32 26.02 -6.26
C ASP A 334 9.63 25.73 -7.60
N ALA A 335 9.47 24.46 -7.97
CA ALA A 335 8.74 24.07 -9.17
C ALA A 335 7.25 24.42 -9.07
N LEU A 336 6.60 24.15 -7.94
CA LEU A 336 5.19 24.48 -7.74
C LEU A 336 4.94 25.99 -7.72
N ARG A 337 5.86 26.80 -7.16
CA ARG A 337 5.80 28.25 -7.20
C ARG A 337 5.90 28.79 -8.65
N ALA A 338 6.82 28.23 -9.44
CA ALA A 338 6.96 28.60 -10.85
C ALA A 338 5.67 28.27 -11.64
N LEU A 339 5.10 27.08 -11.43
CA LEU A 339 3.84 26.67 -12.07
C LEU A 339 2.66 27.54 -11.63
N ALA A 340 2.56 27.87 -10.35
CA ALA A 340 1.53 28.76 -9.83
C ALA A 340 1.62 30.15 -10.45
N ALA A 341 2.83 30.73 -10.51
CA ALA A 341 3.07 32.03 -11.14
C ALA A 341 2.71 32.01 -12.63
N ALA A 342 3.11 30.99 -13.37
CA ALA A 342 2.77 30.81 -14.79
C ALA A 342 1.23 30.69 -15.01
N ALA A 343 0.51 30.13 -14.04
CA ALA A 343 -0.96 30.04 -14.03
C ALA A 343 -1.64 31.31 -13.49
N GLY A 344 -0.91 32.41 -13.24
CA GLY A 344 -1.43 33.65 -12.68
C GLY A 344 -1.95 33.53 -11.25
N ARG A 345 -1.38 32.59 -10.47
CA ARG A 345 -1.76 32.35 -9.07
C ARG A 345 -0.72 32.96 -8.14
N GLU A 346 -1.14 33.89 -7.32
CA GLU A 346 -0.32 34.51 -6.26
C GLU A 346 -0.51 33.74 -4.96
N TRP A 347 0.12 32.56 -4.88
CA TRP A 347 0.04 31.69 -3.70
C TRP A 347 1.34 31.68 -2.90
N ARG A 348 1.20 31.72 -1.58
CA ARG A 348 2.22 31.22 -0.68
C ARG A 348 2.11 29.70 -0.62
N LEU A 349 3.22 29.00 -0.84
CA LEU A 349 3.33 27.56 -0.85
C LEU A 349 4.32 27.12 0.23
N ASP A 350 3.87 26.25 1.14
CA ASP A 350 4.69 25.70 2.22
C ASP A 350 4.49 24.18 2.28
N VAL A 351 5.55 23.43 2.55
CA VAL A 351 5.48 21.99 2.91
C VAL A 351 5.20 21.92 4.41
N GLU A 352 3.99 21.54 4.79
CA GLU A 352 3.61 21.43 6.20
C GLU A 352 4.00 20.09 6.83
N HIS A 353 4.07 19.04 6.02
CA HIS A 353 4.44 17.70 6.48
C HIS A 353 5.06 16.86 5.36
N VAL A 354 6.00 15.98 5.72
CA VAL A 354 6.54 14.94 4.84
C VAL A 354 6.37 13.59 5.52
N GLU A 355 5.45 12.77 5.00
CA GLU A 355 5.21 11.42 5.47
C GLU A 355 6.19 10.44 4.83
N ARG A 356 6.85 9.60 5.64
CA ARG A 356 7.70 8.49 5.21
C ARG A 356 6.88 7.20 5.18
N VAL A 357 6.30 6.88 4.03
CA VAL A 357 5.35 5.78 3.90
C VAL A 357 6.02 4.41 4.06
N LYS A 358 7.07 4.16 3.27
CA LYS A 358 7.80 2.88 3.28
C LYS A 358 9.15 2.96 2.57
N TRP A 359 9.99 1.96 2.77
CA TRP A 359 11.10 1.70 1.88
C TRP A 359 10.58 1.19 0.53
N TYR A 360 10.94 1.87 -0.55
CA TYR A 360 10.64 1.46 -1.93
C TYR A 360 11.72 0.52 -2.47
N ALA A 361 12.96 0.88 -2.23
CA ALA A 361 14.15 0.13 -2.58
C ALA A 361 15.25 0.42 -1.54
N PRO A 362 16.39 -0.28 -1.54
CA PRO A 362 17.53 0.09 -0.72
C PRO A 362 17.90 1.56 -0.91
N ARG A 363 17.96 2.32 0.18
CA ARG A 363 18.25 3.77 0.21
C ARG A 363 17.27 4.66 -0.60
N SER A 364 16.06 4.18 -0.90
CA SER A 364 15.01 4.96 -1.54
C SER A 364 13.70 4.78 -0.78
N ARG A 365 13.07 5.89 -0.39
CA ARG A 365 11.82 5.92 0.36
C ARG A 365 10.68 6.45 -0.49
N HIS A 366 9.54 5.82 -0.39
CA HIS A 366 8.29 6.43 -0.80
C HIS A 366 7.89 7.44 0.27
N VAL A 367 7.78 8.70 -0.13
CA VAL A 367 7.36 9.82 0.71
C VAL A 367 6.15 10.52 0.13
N VAL A 368 5.42 11.25 0.98
CA VAL A 368 4.32 12.15 0.58
C VAL A 368 4.54 13.51 1.21
N ALA A 369 4.66 14.56 0.39
CA ALA A 369 4.67 15.93 0.89
C ALA A 369 3.25 16.49 0.90
N ASP A 370 2.82 16.98 2.06
CA ASP A 370 1.60 17.77 2.21
C ASP A 370 1.95 19.24 2.00
N VAL A 371 1.63 19.75 0.82
CA VAL A 371 1.91 21.15 0.45
C VAL A 371 0.64 21.97 0.61
N ARG A 372 0.72 23.05 1.39
CA ARG A 372 -0.34 24.03 1.56
C ARG A 372 -0.13 25.20 0.58
N ALA A 373 -1.15 25.49 -0.22
CA ALA A 373 -1.24 26.68 -1.05
C ALA A 373 -2.27 27.65 -0.46
N VAL A 374 -1.89 28.91 -0.25
CA VAL A 374 -2.78 29.94 0.30
C VAL A 374 -2.64 31.21 -0.56
N ALA A 375 -3.75 31.74 -1.04
CA ALA A 375 -3.74 32.98 -1.80
C ALA A 375 -3.17 34.15 -0.97
N ALA A 376 -2.38 35.00 -1.59
CA ALA A 376 -1.88 36.20 -0.97
C ALA A 376 -3.07 37.15 -0.54
N PRO A 377 -2.93 37.87 0.56
CA PRO A 377 -3.96 38.84 0.96
C PRO A 377 -4.24 39.81 -0.19
N GLY A 378 -5.50 39.94 -0.64
CA GLY A 378 -5.94 40.79 -1.74
C GLY A 378 -6.16 40.09 -3.10
N ALA A 379 -5.51 38.97 -3.38
CA ALA A 379 -5.66 38.25 -4.65
C ALA A 379 -7.02 37.53 -4.79
N ALA A 380 -7.66 37.17 -3.69
CA ALA A 380 -8.97 36.53 -3.69
C ALA A 380 -10.13 37.46 -4.13
N ALA A 381 -10.00 38.76 -3.98
CA ALA A 381 -11.03 39.73 -4.34
C ALA A 381 -11.09 40.01 -5.86
N ALA A 382 -9.96 39.93 -6.56
CA ALA A 382 -9.86 40.15 -8.00
C ALA A 382 -10.48 39.02 -8.85
N ALA A 383 -10.39 37.76 -8.39
CA ALA A 383 -10.92 36.59 -9.11
C ALA A 383 -12.47 36.52 -9.06
N GLY A 384 -13.11 37.06 -8.02
CA GLY A 384 -14.58 37.13 -7.92
C GLY A 384 -15.22 38.20 -8.84
N ALA A 385 -14.50 39.26 -9.17
CA ALA A 385 -14.98 40.34 -10.01
C ALA A 385 -14.98 39.99 -11.52
N ALA A 386 -14.06 39.08 -11.94
CA ALA A 386 -13.95 38.69 -13.35
C ALA A 386 -15.09 37.77 -13.84
N VAL A 387 -15.76 37.06 -12.92
CA VAL A 387 -16.86 36.12 -13.29
C VAL A 387 -18.22 36.86 -13.33
N ALA A 388 -18.34 38.01 -12.66
CA ALA A 388 -19.58 38.78 -12.58
C ALA A 388 -19.83 39.73 -13.79
N GLY A 389 -18.89 39.83 -14.73
CA GLY A 389 -18.90 40.80 -15.81
C GLY A 389 -19.39 40.32 -17.19
N VAL A 390 -19.84 39.06 -17.34
CA VAL A 390 -20.40 38.58 -18.62
C VAL A 390 -21.91 38.44 -18.47
N ALA A 391 -22.62 39.53 -18.73
CA ALA A 391 -24.05 39.49 -18.97
C ALA A 391 -24.29 38.95 -20.39
N PRO A 392 -25.32 38.11 -20.62
CA PRO A 392 -25.66 37.64 -21.96
C PRO A 392 -26.34 38.78 -22.72
N GLU A 393 -25.82 39.08 -23.92
CA GLU A 393 -26.60 39.72 -24.97
C GLU A 393 -27.49 38.70 -25.71
#